data_6c5bc1f20c6aa7905f8d4a76825f6674
#
_entry.id   6c5bc1f20c6aa7905f8d4a76825f6674
#
_cell.length_a   1.000
_cell.length_b   1.000
_cell.length_c   1.000
_cell.angle_alpha   90.00
_cell.angle_beta   90.00
_cell.angle_gamma   90.00
#
_symmetry.space_group_name_H-M   'P 1'
#
loop_
_entity.id
_entity.type
_entity.pdbx_description
1 polymer ?
#
loop_
_entity_poly.entity_id
_entity_poly.type
_entity_poly.pdbx_seq_one_letter_code
_entity_poly.pdbx_strand_id
1 'polypeptide(L)'
;MKIRFFTVVLFSASVCGCATVQYGSRDVEADLHRLQPVAGKASLYVCRESAAFVGAGNRTTAFVDNKNIGTLKPGNFAHTVVEPGSHDIHIDRSPGGKSGALTIDTKANDVPIVWVGVTGHGWGVLTVDEFEDRAEAERCVQGAKYALPTE
;
A
#
# COMPACT_ATOMS: atom_id res chain seq x y z
N MET A 1 55.19 34.89 15.97
CA MET A 1 53.79 34.67 16.25
C MET A 1 53.25 33.71 15.18
N LYS A 2 53.11 32.39 15.51
CA LYS A 2 52.72 31.36 14.55
C LYS A 2 51.24 31.07 14.75
N ILE A 3 50.41 31.44 13.77
CA ILE A 3 48.97 31.17 13.75
C ILE A 3 48.77 29.76 13.17
N ARG A 4 48.27 28.85 13.99
CA ARG A 4 47.86 27.48 13.58
C ARG A 4 46.42 27.54 13.13
N PHE A 5 46.18 27.37 11.84
CA PHE A 5 44.83 27.12 11.29
C PHE A 5 44.39 25.71 11.65
N PHE A 6 43.33 25.61 12.45
CA PHE A 6 42.65 24.36 12.73
C PHE A 6 41.55 24.16 11.66
N THR A 7 41.78 23.21 10.74
CA THR A 7 40.81 22.86 9.72
C THR A 7 39.79 21.91 10.38
N VAL A 8 38.58 22.41 10.62
CA VAL A 8 37.45 21.60 11.07
C VAL A 8 36.83 20.90 9.84
N VAL A 9 37.03 19.59 9.71
CA VAL A 9 36.36 18.77 8.71
C VAL A 9 35.00 18.40 9.25
N LEU A 10 33.93 19.03 8.71
CA LEU A 10 32.56 18.62 8.97
C LEU A 10 32.27 17.30 8.20
N PHE A 11 32.15 16.22 8.93
CA PHE A 11 31.71 14.92 8.41
C PHE A 11 30.17 14.96 8.29
N SER A 12 29.66 15.21 7.07
CA SER A 12 28.22 15.10 6.79
C SER A 12 27.84 13.63 6.73
N ALA A 13 27.23 13.12 7.80
CA ALA A 13 26.63 11.79 7.84
C ALA A 13 25.35 11.81 6.98
N SER A 14 25.45 11.32 5.75
CA SER A 14 24.28 11.05 4.90
C SER A 14 23.50 9.88 5.51
N VAL A 15 22.40 10.17 6.20
CA VAL A 15 21.46 9.16 6.66
C VAL A 15 20.71 8.64 5.44
N CYS A 16 21.16 7.51 4.88
CA CYS A 16 20.40 6.76 3.89
C CYS A 16 19.13 6.21 4.59
N GLY A 17 18.05 6.96 4.54
CA GLY A 17 16.73 6.53 5.01
C GLY A 17 16.23 5.37 4.16
N CYS A 18 16.41 4.13 4.61
CA CYS A 18 15.68 3.00 4.06
C CYS A 18 14.20 3.23 4.37
N ALA A 19 13.40 3.61 3.37
CA ALA A 19 11.95 3.69 3.51
C ALA A 19 11.42 2.32 3.93
N THR A 20 11.08 2.16 5.20
CA THR A 20 10.50 0.94 5.76
C THR A 20 8.98 1.03 5.66
N VAL A 21 8.32 -0.12 5.44
CA VAL A 21 6.85 -0.17 5.54
C VAL A 21 6.47 0.12 6.99
N GLN A 22 5.59 1.08 7.19
CA GLN A 22 5.01 1.37 8.50
C GLN A 22 3.74 0.53 8.65
N TYR A 23 3.55 -0.02 9.84
CA TYR A 23 2.38 -0.86 10.15
C TYR A 23 1.50 -0.19 11.18
N GLY A 24 0.19 -0.39 11.05
CA GLY A 24 -0.78 0.00 12.05
C GLY A 24 -0.62 -0.80 13.35
N SER A 25 -1.28 -0.33 14.41
CA SER A 25 -1.34 -1.07 15.66
C SER A 25 -2.13 -2.37 15.50
N ARG A 26 -1.83 -3.38 16.34
CA ARG A 26 -2.53 -4.67 16.29
C ARG A 26 -4.03 -4.56 16.52
N ASP A 27 -4.46 -3.61 17.36
CA ASP A 27 -5.88 -3.42 17.66
C ASP A 27 -6.62 -2.87 16.44
N VAL A 28 -6.03 -1.87 15.75
CA VAL A 28 -6.59 -1.32 14.51
C VAL A 28 -6.61 -2.39 13.41
N GLU A 29 -5.53 -3.17 13.25
CA GLU A 29 -5.48 -4.26 12.29
C GLU A 29 -6.56 -5.30 12.56
N ALA A 30 -6.75 -5.71 13.82
CA ALA A 30 -7.79 -6.67 14.21
C ALA A 30 -9.21 -6.13 13.94
N ASP A 31 -9.45 -4.83 14.10
CA ASP A 31 -10.72 -4.23 13.75
C ASP A 31 -10.95 -4.20 12.23
N LEU A 32 -9.92 -3.85 11.45
CA LEU A 32 -9.99 -3.85 10.00
C LEU A 32 -10.19 -5.26 9.41
N HIS A 33 -9.62 -6.29 10.04
CA HIS A 33 -9.84 -7.70 9.63
C HIS A 33 -11.30 -8.15 9.76
N ARG A 34 -12.14 -7.44 10.51
CA ARG A 34 -13.58 -7.73 10.60
C ARG A 34 -14.36 -7.26 9.38
N LEU A 35 -13.75 -6.43 8.52
CA LEU A 35 -14.35 -5.93 7.28
C LEU A 35 -15.72 -5.26 7.52
N GLN A 36 -15.83 -4.49 8.61
CA GLN A 36 -17.10 -3.88 8.98
C GLN A 36 -17.41 -2.67 8.08
N PRO A 37 -18.67 -2.52 7.64
CA PRO A 37 -19.11 -1.33 6.94
C PRO A 37 -18.95 -0.09 7.80
N VAL A 38 -18.63 1.04 7.17
CA VAL A 38 -18.67 2.37 7.79
C VAL A 38 -19.98 3.05 7.42
N ALA A 39 -20.74 3.50 8.42
CA ALA A 39 -22.05 4.09 8.20
C ALA A 39 -21.99 5.28 7.22
N GLY A 40 -22.75 5.20 6.14
CA GLY A 40 -22.86 6.24 5.12
C GLY A 40 -21.68 6.38 4.18
N LYS A 41 -20.60 5.60 4.34
CA LYS A 41 -19.36 5.64 3.54
C LYS A 41 -19.02 4.26 3.02
N ALA A 42 -18.00 4.18 2.14
CA ALA A 42 -17.41 2.92 1.75
C ALA A 42 -16.07 2.69 2.46
N SER A 43 -15.86 1.46 2.93
CA SER A 43 -14.64 1.00 3.60
C SER A 43 -13.78 0.26 2.58
N LEU A 44 -12.84 0.96 1.92
CA LEU A 44 -12.07 0.45 0.79
C LEU A 44 -10.75 -0.17 1.25
N TYR A 45 -10.50 -1.40 0.81
CA TYR A 45 -9.28 -2.15 1.06
C TYR A 45 -8.51 -2.38 -0.24
N VAL A 46 -7.20 -2.25 -0.18
CA VAL A 46 -6.28 -2.62 -1.26
C VAL A 46 -5.35 -3.68 -0.71
N CYS A 47 -5.53 -4.94 -1.15
CA CYS A 47 -4.80 -6.08 -0.64
C CYS A 47 -3.79 -6.60 -1.65
N ARG A 48 -2.55 -6.79 -1.20
CA ARG A 48 -1.49 -7.43 -1.97
C ARG A 48 -1.22 -8.80 -1.39
N GLU A 49 -1.53 -9.82 -2.16
CA GLU A 49 -1.30 -11.21 -1.77
C GLU A 49 0.16 -11.51 -1.43
N SER A 50 0.36 -12.52 -0.59
CA SER A 50 1.70 -13.03 -0.31
C SER A 50 2.25 -13.73 -1.55
N ALA A 51 3.47 -13.37 -1.97
CA ALA A 51 4.15 -13.98 -3.09
C ALA A 51 5.37 -14.75 -2.60
N ALA A 52 5.49 -16.02 -3.01
CA ALA A 52 6.58 -16.86 -2.56
C ALA A 52 7.94 -16.46 -3.15
N PHE A 53 7.99 -15.96 -4.40
CA PHE A 53 9.26 -15.66 -5.08
C PHE A 53 9.26 -14.39 -5.94
N VAL A 54 8.27 -14.17 -6.79
CA VAL A 54 8.25 -13.04 -7.72
C VAL A 54 7.74 -11.79 -7.02
N GLY A 55 8.55 -10.73 -6.97
CA GLY A 55 8.14 -9.45 -6.38
C GLY A 55 8.23 -9.36 -4.86
N ALA A 56 8.77 -10.39 -4.17
CA ALA A 56 8.86 -10.41 -2.71
C ALA A 56 9.64 -9.21 -2.11
N GLY A 57 10.63 -8.68 -2.82
CA GLY A 57 11.41 -7.50 -2.42
C GLY A 57 10.80 -6.16 -2.86
N ASN A 58 9.81 -6.17 -3.75
CA ASN A 58 9.26 -4.96 -4.32
C ASN A 58 8.24 -4.30 -3.38
N ARG A 59 8.40 -3.01 -3.19
CA ARG A 59 7.41 -2.17 -2.50
C ARG A 59 6.54 -1.48 -3.53
N THR A 60 5.27 -1.32 -3.19
CA THR A 60 4.31 -0.59 -4.00
C THR A 60 3.53 0.36 -3.11
N THR A 61 3.25 1.54 -3.59
CA THR A 61 2.40 2.50 -2.87
C THR A 61 1.02 2.51 -3.50
N ALA A 62 0.00 2.29 -2.69
CA ALA A 62 -1.39 2.32 -3.12
C ALA A 62 -1.95 3.74 -3.01
N PHE A 63 -2.64 4.16 -4.06
CA PHE A 63 -3.32 5.46 -4.13
C PHE A 63 -4.79 5.26 -4.43
N VAL A 64 -5.61 6.06 -3.76
CA VAL A 64 -7.04 6.23 -4.05
C VAL A 64 -7.26 7.73 -4.28
N ASP A 65 -7.80 8.10 -5.44
CA ASP A 65 -8.01 9.50 -5.83
C ASP A 65 -6.72 10.36 -5.66
N ASN A 66 -5.58 9.80 -6.05
CA ASN A 66 -4.24 10.37 -5.90
C ASN A 66 -3.76 10.56 -4.44
N LYS A 67 -4.50 10.08 -3.45
CA LYS A 67 -4.07 10.08 -2.05
C LYS A 67 -3.34 8.78 -1.73
N ASN A 68 -2.12 8.87 -1.20
CA ASN A 68 -1.39 7.72 -0.66
C ASN A 68 -2.16 7.11 0.53
N ILE A 69 -2.53 5.84 0.44
CA ILE A 69 -3.24 5.11 1.49
C ILE A 69 -2.38 4.03 2.16
N GLY A 70 -1.22 3.70 1.61
CA GLY A 70 -0.30 2.73 2.23
C GLY A 70 0.80 2.25 1.32
N THR A 71 1.93 1.83 1.91
CA THR A 71 3.03 1.19 1.20
C THR A 71 3.00 -0.31 1.43
N LEU A 72 2.76 -1.08 0.37
CA LEU A 72 2.51 -2.51 0.41
C LEU A 72 3.74 -3.32 0.03
N LYS A 73 4.00 -4.38 0.78
CA LYS A 73 4.77 -5.57 0.39
C LYS A 73 3.81 -6.73 0.18
N PRO A 74 4.24 -7.84 -0.43
CA PRO A 74 3.44 -9.07 -0.43
C PRO A 74 2.97 -9.43 1.00
N GLY A 75 1.69 -9.78 1.15
CA GLY A 75 1.07 -10.05 2.45
C GLY A 75 0.74 -8.79 3.26
N ASN A 76 0.53 -7.66 2.58
CA ASN A 76 0.05 -6.44 3.23
C ASN A 76 -1.25 -5.94 2.58
N PHE A 77 -2.04 -5.21 3.37
CA PHE A 77 -3.16 -4.44 2.85
C PHE A 77 -3.09 -2.99 3.32
N ALA A 78 -3.68 -2.10 2.55
CA ALA A 78 -3.97 -0.72 2.93
C ALA A 78 -5.48 -0.52 3.04
N HIS A 79 -5.91 0.45 3.80
CA HIS A 79 -7.31 0.76 4.02
C HIS A 79 -7.55 2.27 4.01
N THR A 80 -8.69 2.67 3.47
CA THR A 80 -9.19 4.03 3.57
C THR A 80 -10.72 4.03 3.57
N VAL A 81 -11.29 5.11 4.08
CA VAL A 81 -12.73 5.35 4.02
C VAL A 81 -12.99 6.43 2.98
N VAL A 82 -13.92 6.18 2.07
CA VAL A 82 -14.27 7.10 0.97
C VAL A 82 -15.77 7.41 0.99
N GLU A 83 -16.14 8.53 0.39
CA GLU A 83 -17.56 8.86 0.16
C GLU A 83 -18.14 7.92 -0.92
N PRO A 84 -19.47 7.68 -0.97
CA PRO A 84 -20.07 6.99 -2.09
C PRO A 84 -19.81 7.70 -3.42
N GLY A 85 -19.44 6.95 -4.44
CA GLY A 85 -19.13 7.51 -5.77
C GLY A 85 -18.08 6.70 -6.50
N SER A 86 -17.56 7.30 -7.57
CA SER A 86 -16.51 6.72 -8.41
C SER A 86 -15.13 7.08 -7.88
N HIS A 87 -14.24 6.10 -7.74
CA HIS A 87 -12.90 6.27 -7.20
C HIS A 87 -11.85 5.61 -8.10
N ASP A 88 -10.76 6.32 -8.32
CA ASP A 88 -9.62 5.81 -9.09
C ASP A 88 -8.54 5.25 -8.18
N ILE A 89 -8.18 3.99 -8.41
CA ILE A 89 -7.16 3.27 -7.64
C ILE A 89 -5.99 2.97 -8.57
N HIS A 90 -4.78 3.32 -8.14
CA HIS A 90 -3.56 2.93 -8.84
C HIS A 90 -2.44 2.59 -7.85
N ILE A 91 -1.43 1.92 -8.36
CA ILE A 91 -0.27 1.51 -7.59
C ILE A 91 0.99 2.08 -8.23
N ASP A 92 1.83 2.70 -7.43
CA ASP A 92 3.18 3.11 -7.82
C ASP A 92 4.20 2.10 -7.30
N ARG A 93 5.12 1.70 -8.18
CA ARG A 93 6.25 0.83 -7.84
C ARG A 93 7.51 1.67 -7.64
N SER A 94 8.21 1.46 -6.55
CA SER A 94 9.52 2.08 -6.32
C SER A 94 10.65 1.05 -6.54
N PRO A 95 11.65 1.31 -7.42
CA PRO A 95 11.73 2.42 -8.36
C PRO A 95 10.93 2.15 -9.65
N GLY A 96 10.20 3.16 -10.06
CA GLY A 96 9.66 3.37 -11.40
C GLY A 96 8.64 2.39 -11.96
N GLY A 97 7.42 2.85 -12.08
CA GLY A 97 6.30 2.24 -12.79
C GLY A 97 4.99 2.44 -12.07
N LYS A 98 3.98 2.87 -12.83
CA LYS A 98 2.59 2.91 -12.36
C LYS A 98 1.83 1.73 -12.92
N SER A 99 0.87 1.19 -12.17
CA SER A 99 -0.15 0.33 -12.73
C SER A 99 -1.10 1.12 -13.64
N GLY A 100 -1.89 0.42 -14.43
CA GLY A 100 -3.13 1.00 -14.94
C GLY A 100 -4.01 1.44 -13.75
N ALA A 101 -4.86 2.44 -13.97
CA ALA A 101 -5.88 2.82 -13.00
C ALA A 101 -7.06 1.85 -13.09
N LEU A 102 -7.59 1.45 -11.92
CA LEU A 102 -8.86 0.77 -11.79
C LEU A 102 -9.87 1.77 -11.23
N THR A 103 -10.96 2.00 -11.95
CA THR A 103 -12.07 2.83 -11.46
C THR A 103 -13.14 1.91 -10.89
N ILE A 104 -13.55 2.15 -9.64
CA ILE A 104 -14.64 1.43 -8.97
C ILE A 104 -15.74 2.38 -8.53
N ASP A 105 -16.98 1.95 -8.61
CA ASP A 105 -18.13 2.68 -8.07
C ASP A 105 -18.51 2.10 -6.71
N THR A 106 -18.54 2.95 -5.69
CA THR A 106 -18.88 2.57 -4.32
C THR A 106 -20.21 3.14 -3.88
N LYS A 107 -20.89 2.43 -2.99
CA LYS A 107 -22.13 2.87 -2.33
C LYS A 107 -21.90 3.03 -0.83
N ALA A 108 -22.82 3.69 -0.17
CA ALA A 108 -22.85 3.77 1.28
C ALA A 108 -22.89 2.35 1.91
N ASN A 109 -22.02 2.13 2.89
CA ASN A 109 -21.83 0.87 3.61
C ASN A 109 -21.17 -0.26 2.79
N ASP A 110 -20.65 0.04 1.60
CA ASP A 110 -19.86 -0.94 0.84
C ASP A 110 -18.51 -1.21 1.51
N VAL A 111 -18.01 -2.43 1.28
CA VAL A 111 -16.68 -2.87 1.70
C VAL A 111 -15.94 -3.47 0.50
N PRO A 112 -15.55 -2.65 -0.50
CA PRO A 112 -14.80 -3.12 -1.65
C PRO A 112 -13.39 -3.54 -1.25
N ILE A 113 -12.90 -4.63 -1.85
CA ILE A 113 -11.54 -5.12 -1.68
C ILE A 113 -10.93 -5.27 -3.08
N VAL A 114 -9.85 -4.55 -3.31
CA VAL A 114 -9.12 -4.51 -4.58
C VAL A 114 -7.85 -5.33 -4.47
N TRP A 115 -7.57 -6.11 -5.49
CA TRP A 115 -6.38 -6.94 -5.61
C TRP A 115 -5.20 -6.17 -6.20
N VAL A 116 -4.02 -6.42 -5.67
CA VAL A 116 -2.74 -5.95 -6.22
C VAL A 116 -1.82 -7.14 -6.44
N GLY A 117 -1.44 -7.34 -7.67
CA GLY A 117 -0.55 -8.43 -8.04
C GLY A 117 0.46 -8.05 -9.12
N VAL A 118 1.29 -9.03 -9.43
CA VAL A 118 2.24 -8.96 -10.54
C VAL A 118 1.87 -10.07 -11.50
N THR A 119 1.44 -9.69 -12.70
CA THR A 119 1.09 -10.62 -13.76
C THR A 119 2.20 -10.71 -14.81
N GLY A 120 2.30 -11.84 -15.52
CA GLY A 120 3.25 -12.07 -16.60
C GLY A 120 4.54 -12.74 -16.16
N HIS A 121 5.37 -13.14 -17.16
CA HIS A 121 6.66 -13.79 -16.98
C HIS A 121 7.79 -12.76 -16.94
N GLY A 122 8.83 -13.04 -16.20
CA GLY A 122 10.00 -12.18 -16.10
C GLY A 122 9.83 -11.04 -15.09
N TRP A 123 9.95 -9.79 -15.54
CA TRP A 123 9.84 -8.60 -14.66
C TRP A 123 8.41 -8.30 -14.20
N GLY A 124 7.42 -8.98 -14.77
CA GLY A 124 6.01 -8.86 -14.43
C GLY A 124 5.41 -7.46 -14.62
N VAL A 125 4.13 -7.42 -14.91
CA VAL A 125 3.35 -6.17 -14.97
C VAL A 125 2.64 -5.99 -13.63
N LEU A 126 2.75 -4.81 -13.04
CA LEU A 126 1.99 -4.46 -11.85
C LEU A 126 0.54 -4.21 -12.24
N THR A 127 -0.37 -4.93 -11.62
CA THR A 127 -1.81 -4.89 -11.94
C THR A 127 -2.62 -4.58 -10.68
N VAL A 128 -3.65 -3.77 -10.88
CA VAL A 128 -4.71 -3.52 -9.90
C VAL A 128 -6.00 -4.01 -10.54
N ASP A 129 -6.76 -4.83 -9.84
CA ASP A 129 -8.00 -5.41 -10.33
C ASP A 129 -8.96 -5.72 -9.17
N GLU A 130 -10.21 -6.06 -9.49
CA GLU A 130 -11.15 -6.58 -8.51
C GLU A 130 -10.88 -8.08 -8.29
N PHE A 131 -11.18 -8.57 -7.08
CA PHE A 131 -11.21 -10.01 -6.85
C PHE A 131 -12.44 -10.64 -7.53
N GLU A 132 -12.25 -11.76 -8.22
CA GLU A 132 -13.34 -12.52 -8.81
C GLU A 132 -14.21 -13.19 -7.73
N ASP A 133 -13.61 -13.61 -6.61
CA ASP A 133 -14.26 -14.26 -5.49
C ASP A 133 -14.15 -13.44 -4.20
N ARG A 134 -15.30 -13.13 -3.61
CA ARG A 134 -15.40 -12.40 -2.35
C ARG A 134 -14.69 -13.10 -1.20
N ALA A 135 -14.78 -14.42 -1.10
CA ALA A 135 -14.12 -15.17 -0.03
C ALA A 135 -12.60 -15.16 -0.17
N GLU A 136 -12.07 -15.09 -1.39
CA GLU A 136 -10.64 -14.90 -1.65
C GLU A 136 -10.18 -13.51 -1.23
N ALA A 137 -10.94 -12.48 -1.59
CA ALA A 137 -10.68 -11.11 -1.18
C ALA A 137 -10.61 -10.96 0.35
N GLU A 138 -11.55 -11.54 1.07
CA GLU A 138 -11.59 -11.54 2.54
C GLU A 138 -10.40 -12.29 3.14
N ARG A 139 -10.04 -13.46 2.60
CA ARG A 139 -8.85 -14.20 3.03
C ARG A 139 -7.56 -13.41 2.82
N CYS A 140 -7.45 -12.66 1.70
CA CYS A 140 -6.30 -11.79 1.45
C CYS A 140 -6.13 -10.79 2.58
N VAL A 141 -7.17 -10.04 2.92
CA VAL A 141 -7.11 -9.04 3.99
C VAL A 141 -6.86 -9.67 5.34
N GLN A 142 -7.58 -10.74 5.70
CA GLN A 142 -7.47 -11.41 7.01
C GLN A 142 -6.11 -12.06 7.25
N GLY A 143 -5.42 -12.48 6.17
CA GLY A 143 -4.06 -13.04 6.24
C GLY A 143 -2.94 -12.02 6.14
N ALA A 144 -3.25 -10.75 5.90
CA ALA A 144 -2.28 -9.70 5.63
C ALA A 144 -2.11 -8.72 6.79
N LYS A 145 -0.98 -7.99 6.80
CA LYS A 145 -0.71 -6.93 7.79
C LYS A 145 -1.16 -5.57 7.27
N TYR A 146 -1.72 -4.77 8.16
CA TYR A 146 -2.15 -3.41 7.86
C TYR A 146 -0.96 -2.48 7.67
N ALA A 147 -0.78 -1.96 6.46
CA ALA A 147 0.27 -1.03 6.08
C ALA A 147 -0.25 0.41 6.05
N LEU A 148 0.50 1.32 6.67
CA LEU A 148 0.21 2.74 6.72
C LEU A 148 0.83 3.49 5.52
N PRO A 149 0.30 4.68 5.17
CA PRO A 149 0.98 5.59 4.27
C PRO A 149 2.32 6.01 4.86
N THR A 150 3.35 6.02 4.01
CA THR A 150 4.66 6.61 4.33
C THR A 150 4.72 8.00 3.71
N GLU A 151 5.24 8.97 4.46
CA GLU A 151 5.53 10.32 3.98
C GLU A 151 6.63 10.32 2.93
#